data_8fefdf369290beee7973ac870d89c1ab
#
_entry.id   8fefdf369290beee7973ac870d89c1ab
#
_cell.length_a   1.000
_cell.length_b   1.000
_cell.length_c   1.000
_cell.angle_alpha   90.00
_cell.angle_beta   90.00
_cell.angle_gamma   90.00
#
_symmetry.space_group_name_H-M   'P 1'
#
loop_
_entity.id
_entity.type
_entity.pdbx_description
1 polymer ?
#
loop_
_entity_poly.entity_id
_entity_poly.type
_entity_poly.pdbx_seq_one_letter_code
_entity_poly.pdbx_strand_id
1 'polypeptide(L)' 'MQAYNKKYWPHQFRMLPEPDAWEQACRLEAYCIDTFERGAWRNNGLYFAFKNKADATLFILRWGG' A
#
# COMPACT_ATOMS: atom_id res chain seq x y z
N MET A 1 -5.00 -14.84 -5.15
CA MET A 1 -4.20 -13.62 -5.42
C MET A 1 -2.83 -13.77 -4.79
N GLN A 2 -1.81 -13.44 -5.53
CA GLN A 2 -0.43 -13.59 -5.05
C GLN A 2 0.07 -12.27 -4.46
N ALA A 3 0.75 -12.38 -3.33
CA ALA A 3 1.47 -11.25 -2.76
C ALA A 3 2.68 -10.93 -3.63
N TYR A 4 3.19 -9.72 -3.51
CA TYR A 4 4.41 -9.33 -4.20
C TYR A 4 5.62 -10.07 -3.62
N ASN A 5 6.66 -10.22 -4.44
CA ASN A 5 7.89 -10.87 -4.01
C ASN A 5 8.55 -10.06 -2.88
N LYS A 6 8.71 -10.68 -1.72
CA LYS A 6 9.26 -10.02 -0.53
C LYS A 6 10.72 -9.58 -0.69
N LYS A 7 11.45 -10.17 -1.63
CA LYS A 7 12.82 -9.79 -1.91
C LYS A 7 12.91 -8.36 -2.44
N TYR A 8 11.96 -7.97 -3.28
CA TYR A 8 11.92 -6.65 -3.90
C TYR A 8 10.95 -5.71 -3.19
N TRP A 9 9.97 -6.29 -2.49
CA TRP A 9 8.91 -5.55 -1.81
C TRP A 9 8.78 -6.03 -0.37
N PRO A 10 9.76 -5.70 0.49
CA PRO A 10 9.80 -6.24 1.85
C PRO A 10 8.67 -5.74 2.77
N HIS A 11 8.08 -4.60 2.45
CA HIS A 11 7.02 -4.02 3.28
C HIS A 11 5.70 -4.16 2.56
N GLN A 12 4.94 -5.19 2.92
CA GLN A 12 3.67 -5.49 2.27
C GLN A 12 2.52 -5.38 3.26
N PHE A 13 1.41 -4.83 2.79
CA PHE A 13 0.21 -4.68 3.59
C PHE A 13 -0.99 -5.18 2.83
N ARG A 14 -1.88 -5.84 3.52
CA ARG A 14 -3.12 -6.33 2.96
C ARG A 14 -4.29 -5.77 3.77
N MET A 15 -5.22 -5.11 3.09
CA MET A 15 -6.44 -4.66 3.73
C MET A 15 -7.41 -5.82 3.85
N LEU A 16 -8.14 -5.88 4.96
CA LEU A 16 -9.18 -6.87 5.14
C LEU A 16 -10.37 -6.53 4.21
N PRO A 17 -11.03 -7.55 3.63
CA PRO A 17 -12.12 -7.33 2.69
C PRO A 17 -13.42 -6.93 3.41
N GLU A 18 -13.44 -5.76 3.99
CA GLU A 18 -14.60 -5.18 4.63
C GLU A 18 -15.44 -4.41 3.62
N PRO A 19 -16.71 -4.08 3.94
CA PRO A 19 -17.61 -3.43 2.97
C PRO A 19 -17.05 -2.15 2.35
N ASP A 20 -16.28 -1.37 3.10
CA ASP A 20 -15.71 -0.13 2.61
C ASP A 20 -14.23 -0.23 2.19
N ALA A 21 -13.70 -1.46 2.15
CA ALA A 21 -12.27 -1.65 1.88
C ALA A 21 -11.85 -1.12 0.52
N TRP A 22 -12.66 -1.34 -0.49
CA TRP A 22 -12.33 -0.86 -1.85
C TRP A 22 -12.30 0.64 -1.93
N GLU A 23 -13.21 1.31 -1.24
CA GLU A 23 -13.21 2.76 -1.19
C GLU A 23 -11.96 3.28 -0.46
N GLN A 24 -11.61 2.66 0.66
CA GLN A 24 -10.39 3.01 1.38
C GLN A 24 -9.15 2.75 0.53
N ALA A 25 -9.11 1.62 -0.18
CA ALA A 25 -7.99 1.29 -1.05
C ALA A 25 -7.81 2.34 -2.14
N CYS A 26 -8.90 2.82 -2.73
CA CYS A 26 -8.83 3.87 -3.74
C CYS A 26 -8.27 5.17 -3.17
N ARG A 27 -8.67 5.53 -1.96
CA ARG A 27 -8.16 6.73 -1.30
C ARG A 27 -6.68 6.60 -0.97
N LEU A 28 -6.27 5.42 -0.49
CA LEU A 28 -4.87 5.16 -0.18
C LEU A 28 -4.02 5.14 -1.45
N GLU A 29 -4.55 4.59 -2.53
CA GLU A 29 -3.84 4.61 -3.82
C GLU A 29 -3.61 6.04 -4.27
N ALA A 30 -4.62 6.88 -4.18
CA ALA A 30 -4.49 8.30 -4.55
C ALA A 30 -3.42 9.00 -3.69
N TYR A 31 -3.40 8.70 -2.39
CA TYR A 31 -2.39 9.22 -1.48
C TYR A 31 -0.99 8.77 -1.90
N CYS A 32 -0.84 7.50 -2.27
CA CYS A 32 0.46 6.97 -2.70
C CYS A 32 0.93 7.61 -4.00
N ILE A 33 0.03 7.79 -4.96
CA ILE A 33 0.36 8.43 -6.23
C ILE A 33 0.89 9.84 -5.99
N ASP A 34 0.29 10.54 -5.04
CA ASP A 34 0.62 11.94 -4.74
C ASP A 34 1.90 12.08 -3.90
N THR A 35 2.19 11.08 -3.08
CA THR A 35 3.21 11.17 -2.03
C THR A 35 4.50 10.48 -2.38
N PHE A 36 4.43 9.32 -3.06
CA PHE A 36 5.59 8.47 -3.29
C PHE A 36 6.00 8.43 -4.76
N GLU A 37 7.27 8.13 -5.01
CA GLU A 37 7.76 7.95 -6.36
C GLU A 37 7.14 6.70 -6.98
N ARG A 38 6.93 6.75 -8.29
CA ARG A 38 6.24 5.72 -9.04
C ARG A 38 6.83 4.33 -8.89
N GLY A 39 8.16 4.23 -8.82
CA GLY A 39 8.84 2.95 -8.70
C GLY A 39 9.00 2.45 -7.26
N ALA A 40 8.60 3.25 -6.26
CA ALA A 40 8.84 2.94 -4.86
C ALA A 40 7.73 2.11 -4.22
N TRP A 41 6.60 1.95 -4.90
CA TRP A 41 5.46 1.25 -4.34
C TRP A 41 4.66 0.54 -5.42
N ARG A 42 3.84 -0.41 -4.98
CA ARG A 42 2.91 -1.13 -5.87
C ARG A 42 1.59 -1.34 -5.16
N ASN A 43 0.55 -1.47 -5.96
CA ASN A 43 -0.79 -1.76 -5.47
C ASN A 43 -1.45 -2.80 -6.37
N ASN A 44 -2.11 -3.77 -5.74
CA ASN A 44 -2.90 -4.76 -6.45
C ASN A 44 -4.17 -5.01 -5.64
N GLY A 45 -5.21 -4.25 -5.97
CA GLY A 45 -6.47 -4.33 -5.21
C GLY A 45 -6.27 -3.89 -3.78
N LEU A 46 -6.43 -4.82 -2.85
CA LEU A 46 -6.28 -4.56 -1.41
C LEU A 46 -4.86 -4.77 -0.89
N TYR A 47 -3.93 -5.11 -1.77
CA TYR A 47 -2.52 -5.26 -1.40
C TYR A 47 -1.74 -4.01 -1.75
N PHE A 48 -0.87 -3.60 -0.84
CA PHE A 48 0.07 -2.51 -1.06
C PHE A 48 1.47 -2.99 -0.69
N ALA A 49 2.46 -2.58 -1.46
CA ALA A 49 3.84 -3.00 -1.24
C ALA A 49 4.78 -1.81 -1.41
N PHE A 50 5.80 -1.74 -0.59
CA PHE A 50 6.78 -0.66 -0.58
C PHE A 50 8.19 -1.21 -0.53
N LYS A 51 9.11 -0.50 -1.18
CA LYS A 51 10.53 -0.81 -1.11
C LYS A 51 11.19 -0.21 0.11
N ASN A 52 10.75 0.98 0.53
CA ASN A 52 11.40 1.74 1.59
C ASN A 52 10.59 1.70 2.88
N LYS A 53 11.28 1.47 3.99
CA LYS A 53 10.65 1.45 5.30
C LYS A 53 10.00 2.80 5.64
N ALA A 54 10.65 3.90 5.27
CA ALA A 54 10.11 5.24 5.53
C ALA A 54 8.77 5.44 4.84
N ASP A 55 8.66 5.02 3.58
CA ASP A 55 7.41 5.13 2.83
C ASP A 55 6.33 4.25 3.44
N ALA A 56 6.69 3.03 3.80
CA ALA A 56 5.77 2.10 4.45
C ALA A 56 5.23 2.69 5.76
N THR A 57 6.10 3.33 6.53
CA THR A 57 5.71 3.95 7.79
C THR A 57 4.70 5.09 7.56
N LEU A 58 4.95 5.94 6.57
CA LEU A 58 4.02 7.00 6.22
C LEU A 58 2.66 6.44 5.78
N PHE A 59 2.70 5.37 4.99
CA PHE A 59 1.47 4.72 4.54
C PHE A 59 0.65 4.21 5.72
N ILE A 60 1.31 3.54 6.67
CA ILE A 60 0.64 2.99 7.86
C ILE A 60 0.03 4.11 8.70
N LEU A 61 0.75 5.21 8.88
CA LEU A 61 0.25 6.35 9.63
C LEU A 61 -0.99 6.94 8.97
N ARG A 62 -0.99 7.02 7.65
CA ARG A 62 -2.14 7.52 6.90
C ARG A 62 -3.32 6.58 6.99
N TRP A 63 -3.07 5.27 6.90
CA TRP A 63 -4.11 4.25 6.92
C TRP A 63 -4.70 4.09 8.32
N GLY A 64 -3.85 3.97 9.32
CA GLY A 64 -4.27 3.72 10.70
C GLY A 64 -4.64 4.97 11.49
N GLY A 65 -4.30 6.11 10.96
CA GLY A 65 -4.62 7.39 11.59
C GLY A 65 -5.91 7.97 11.08
#